data_6688ff5f9013ad72411f525556c51fb7
#
_entry.id   6688ff5f9013ad72411f525556c51fb7
#
_cell.length_a   1.000
_cell.length_b   1.000
_cell.length_c   1.000
_cell.angle_alpha   90.00
_cell.angle_beta   90.00
_cell.angle_gamma   90.00
#
_symmetry.space_group_name_H-M   'P 1'
#
loop_
_entity.id
_entity.type
_entity.pdbx_description
1 polymer ?
#
loop_
_entity_poly.entity_id
_entity_poly.type
_entity_poly.pdbx_seq_one_letter_code
_entity_poly.pdbx_strand_id
1 'polypeptide(L)'
;MPTVIHNRFAVSFDYPVHFTDNAFDPASDLLCGVFDRLGEKRVHRVAAFVDAGLAEARPGLEASIRAYAHAHADAFELTMEPLRIPGGCKAKNDVAIIQNIVFALGNLHMDRQSFVLAIGGGSMLDATGLAASLIHRGLRLVRMPSTVLAQCDAGVGVKNGIDHHGQKNFMGTFAPPFAVVNDVSLLTSLPPRERVGGLAEAVKVAVIRDGAFFARLETDAPALAAGEPAPLRRAIEDAAAIHLRQICTGGDPFEFGSARPLDFGHWAGHRLEILSGHAIAHGQGVAVGMALDTVYAKRAGLLPEADAARVLALIGALGLPRFLPELEMRRPDGELEVVRGIGDFREHLGGRLCITLPTAIGRTAEVHSMDEALIEAAIGELRTLNHKT
;
A
#
# COMPACT_ATOMS: atom_id res chain seq x y z
N MET A 1 8.92 -49.66 0.11
CA MET A 1 8.23 -48.52 0.73
C MET A 1 8.82 -47.26 0.14
N PRO A 2 8.05 -46.21 -0.15
CA PRO A 2 8.61 -44.95 -0.64
C PRO A 2 9.46 -44.32 0.46
N THR A 3 10.63 -43.82 0.07
CA THR A 3 11.54 -43.09 0.97
C THR A 3 11.18 -41.61 0.93
N VAL A 4 10.94 -40.99 2.09
CA VAL A 4 10.65 -39.54 2.23
C VAL A 4 11.79 -38.89 3.01
N ILE A 5 12.36 -37.83 2.46
CA ILE A 5 13.37 -37.00 3.14
C ILE A 5 12.68 -35.68 3.52
N HIS A 6 12.52 -35.43 4.81
CA HIS A 6 11.98 -34.20 5.34
C HIS A 6 13.09 -33.16 5.54
N ASN A 7 12.93 -31.98 4.90
CA ASN A 7 13.85 -30.86 5.06
C ASN A 7 13.11 -29.67 5.68
N ARG A 8 13.75 -28.99 6.63
CA ARG A 8 13.25 -27.76 7.24
C ARG A 8 14.40 -26.78 7.39
N PHE A 9 14.21 -25.58 6.88
CA PHE A 9 15.12 -24.44 7.10
C PHE A 9 14.32 -23.15 7.23
N ALA A 10 14.93 -22.13 7.82
CA ALA A 10 14.35 -20.79 7.96
C ALA A 10 15.27 -19.76 7.31
N VAL A 11 14.68 -18.75 6.72
CA VAL A 11 15.40 -17.58 6.18
C VAL A 11 14.87 -16.36 6.92
N SER A 12 15.76 -15.63 7.58
CA SER A 12 15.40 -14.36 8.21
C SER A 12 15.56 -13.21 7.22
N PHE A 13 14.60 -12.31 7.23
CA PHE A 13 14.67 -11.04 6.51
C PHE A 13 14.86 -9.91 7.50
N ASP A 14 15.70 -8.95 7.15
CA ASP A 14 15.92 -7.71 7.90
C ASP A 14 16.03 -6.55 6.91
N TYR A 15 15.18 -5.53 7.08
CA TYR A 15 15.23 -4.31 6.30
C TYR A 15 14.80 -3.10 7.13
N PRO A 16 15.58 -2.01 7.08
CA PRO A 16 15.21 -0.77 7.74
C PRO A 16 14.17 0.02 6.94
N VAL A 17 13.32 0.76 7.65
CA VAL A 17 12.47 1.80 7.10
C VAL A 17 12.90 3.14 7.68
N HIS A 18 13.45 3.99 6.84
CA HIS A 18 13.93 5.32 7.21
C HIS A 18 12.83 6.36 6.95
N PHE A 19 12.67 7.32 7.85
CA PHE A 19 11.83 8.50 7.67
C PHE A 19 12.71 9.73 7.61
N THR A 20 12.62 10.50 6.54
CA THR A 20 13.49 11.62 6.27
C THR A 20 12.77 12.78 5.56
N ASP A 21 13.47 13.89 5.44
CA ASP A 21 13.10 15.01 4.57
C ASP A 21 14.27 15.23 3.60
N ASN A 22 13.97 15.28 2.29
CA ASN A 22 14.96 15.57 1.24
C ASN A 22 16.13 14.56 1.20
N ALA A 23 15.81 13.30 0.93
CA ALA A 23 16.80 12.21 0.84
C ALA A 23 17.92 12.45 -0.19
N PHE A 24 17.70 13.31 -1.19
CA PHE A 24 18.67 13.68 -2.22
C PHE A 24 19.42 15.00 -1.91
N ASP A 25 19.45 15.44 -0.66
CA ASP A 25 20.34 16.52 -0.24
C ASP A 25 21.80 16.04 -0.35
N PRO A 26 22.66 16.69 -1.17
CA PRO A 26 24.07 16.29 -1.29
C PRO A 26 24.86 16.28 0.02
N ALA A 27 24.38 16.95 1.07
CA ALA A 27 24.97 16.91 2.40
C ALA A 27 24.53 15.71 3.25
N SER A 28 23.57 14.92 2.78
CA SER A 28 23.03 13.76 3.50
C SER A 28 23.74 12.47 3.16
N ASP A 29 24.22 11.74 4.14
CA ASP A 29 24.83 10.41 3.96
C ASP A 29 23.81 9.27 3.98
N LEU A 30 22.50 9.57 4.04
CA LEU A 30 21.47 8.57 4.28
C LEU A 30 21.50 7.44 3.25
N LEU A 31 21.42 7.76 1.94
CA LEU A 31 21.39 6.74 0.90
C LEU A 31 22.72 5.99 0.77
N CYS A 32 23.86 6.64 1.03
CA CYS A 32 25.16 5.98 1.12
C CYS A 32 25.15 4.92 2.21
N GLY A 33 24.66 5.26 3.40
CA GLY A 33 24.50 4.32 4.51
C GLY A 33 23.52 3.20 4.20
N VAL A 34 22.44 3.48 3.45
CA VAL A 34 21.47 2.46 2.98
C VAL A 34 22.15 1.47 2.03
N PHE A 35 22.89 1.94 1.03
CA PHE A 35 23.55 1.04 0.08
C PHE A 35 24.67 0.23 0.71
N ASP A 36 25.47 0.82 1.61
CA ASP A 36 26.57 0.13 2.29
C ASP A 36 26.21 -0.49 3.67
N ARG A 37 24.90 -0.64 4.00
CA ARG A 37 24.47 -1.15 5.30
C ARG A 37 25.04 -2.53 5.67
N LEU A 38 25.56 -3.29 4.70
CA LEU A 38 26.23 -4.56 4.92
C LEU A 38 27.75 -4.40 5.08
N GLY A 39 28.30 -3.19 4.97
CA GLY A 39 29.72 -2.91 5.16
C GLY A 39 30.62 -3.47 4.07
N GLU A 40 30.15 -3.53 2.83
CA GLU A 40 30.86 -4.14 1.69
C GLU A 40 32.02 -3.27 1.18
N LYS A 41 32.07 -1.98 1.56
CA LYS A 41 33.17 -1.03 1.27
C LYS A 41 33.56 -1.00 -0.21
N ARG A 42 32.59 -0.84 -1.07
CA ARG A 42 32.75 -0.75 -2.54
C ARG A 42 31.83 0.33 -3.10
N VAL A 43 32.11 0.78 -4.32
CA VAL A 43 31.14 1.58 -5.08
C VAL A 43 30.00 0.69 -5.53
N HIS A 44 28.79 0.99 -5.08
CA HIS A 44 27.58 0.23 -5.40
C HIS A 44 26.99 0.66 -6.72
N ARG A 45 26.52 -0.29 -7.53
CA ARG A 45 25.86 -0.02 -8.79
C ARG A 45 24.36 0.14 -8.58
N VAL A 46 23.79 1.28 -8.99
CA VAL A 46 22.39 1.64 -8.74
C VAL A 46 21.70 1.98 -10.05
N ALA A 47 20.59 1.29 -10.36
CA ALA A 47 19.68 1.67 -11.43
C ALA A 47 18.44 2.34 -10.82
N ALA A 48 18.19 3.60 -11.16
CA ALA A 48 17.08 4.39 -10.63
C ALA A 48 15.87 4.38 -11.58
N PHE A 49 14.70 4.09 -11.03
CA PHE A 49 13.40 4.14 -11.71
C PHE A 49 12.51 5.15 -10.99
N VAL A 50 11.90 6.06 -11.73
CA VAL A 50 11.09 7.15 -11.20
C VAL A 50 9.69 7.10 -11.80
N ASP A 51 8.66 7.25 -10.99
CA ASP A 51 7.28 7.39 -11.45
C ASP A 51 7.16 8.60 -12.38
N ALA A 52 6.61 8.39 -13.57
CA ALA A 52 6.50 9.44 -14.60
C ALA A 52 5.66 10.63 -14.11
N GLY A 53 4.55 10.37 -13.40
CA GLY A 53 3.70 11.44 -12.84
C GLY A 53 4.43 12.22 -11.74
N LEU A 54 5.22 11.55 -10.91
CA LEU A 54 6.06 12.22 -9.92
C LEU A 54 7.14 13.09 -10.59
N ALA A 55 7.81 12.58 -11.64
CA ALA A 55 8.83 13.33 -12.37
C ALA A 55 8.25 14.57 -13.06
N GLU A 56 7.02 14.48 -13.59
CA GLU A 56 6.29 15.62 -14.14
C GLU A 56 5.88 16.64 -13.08
N ALA A 57 5.39 16.18 -11.92
CA ALA A 57 5.00 17.04 -10.81
C ALA A 57 6.20 17.68 -10.08
N ARG A 58 7.41 17.09 -10.23
CA ARG A 58 8.65 17.57 -9.63
C ARG A 58 9.79 17.62 -10.66
N PRO A 59 9.81 18.59 -11.57
CA PRO A 59 10.78 18.65 -12.68
C PRO A 59 12.25 18.65 -12.26
N GLY A 60 12.57 19.04 -11.00
CA GLY A 60 13.93 19.02 -10.45
C GLY A 60 14.40 17.68 -9.88
N LEU A 61 13.50 16.69 -9.70
CA LEU A 61 13.81 15.45 -8.97
C LEU A 61 14.94 14.65 -9.61
N GLU A 62 14.88 14.42 -10.91
CA GLU A 62 15.94 13.67 -11.62
C GLU A 62 17.30 14.37 -11.57
N ALA A 63 17.30 15.71 -11.61
CA ALA A 63 18.51 16.50 -11.43
C ALA A 63 19.07 16.36 -10.00
N SER A 64 18.22 16.34 -8.98
CA SER A 64 18.63 16.10 -7.59
C SER A 64 19.22 14.71 -7.40
N ILE A 65 18.63 13.67 -8.02
CA ILE A 65 19.17 12.30 -7.99
C ILE A 65 20.58 12.27 -8.58
N ARG A 66 20.79 12.91 -9.75
CA ARG A 66 22.13 12.99 -10.38
C ARG A 66 23.14 13.78 -9.54
N ALA A 67 22.72 14.92 -9.00
CA ALA A 67 23.57 15.74 -8.15
C ALA A 67 24.01 14.99 -6.89
N TYR A 68 23.08 14.27 -6.27
CA TYR A 68 23.39 13.41 -5.14
C TYR A 68 24.38 12.31 -5.50
N ALA A 69 24.15 11.58 -6.60
CA ALA A 69 25.07 10.54 -7.06
C ALA A 69 26.47 11.10 -7.40
N HIS A 70 26.54 12.28 -7.98
CA HIS A 70 27.82 12.94 -8.26
C HIS A 70 28.58 13.32 -6.97
N ALA A 71 27.86 13.84 -5.97
CA ALA A 71 28.44 14.21 -4.68
C ALA A 71 28.98 12.99 -3.89
N HIS A 72 28.42 11.80 -4.13
CA HIS A 72 28.73 10.55 -3.44
C HIS A 72 29.27 9.46 -4.37
N ALA A 73 30.03 9.85 -5.40
CA ALA A 73 30.54 8.93 -6.41
C ALA A 73 31.55 7.88 -5.88
N ASP A 74 32.06 8.08 -4.70
CA ASP A 74 32.90 7.13 -3.95
C ASP A 74 32.07 6.02 -3.26
N ALA A 75 30.77 6.25 -3.02
CA ALA A 75 29.88 5.28 -2.38
C ALA A 75 29.05 4.50 -3.41
N PHE A 76 28.53 5.16 -4.44
CA PHE A 76 27.74 4.50 -5.48
C PHE A 76 27.78 5.24 -6.82
N GLU A 77 27.42 4.51 -7.89
CA GLU A 77 27.27 5.04 -9.25
C GLU A 77 25.86 4.79 -9.78
N LEU A 78 25.27 5.77 -10.47
CA LEU A 78 24.10 5.55 -11.30
C LEU A 78 24.55 4.88 -12.61
N THR A 79 24.04 3.67 -12.85
CA THR A 79 24.39 2.90 -14.05
C THR A 79 23.68 3.40 -15.31
N MET A 80 22.68 4.27 -15.16
CA MET A 80 21.93 4.92 -16.25
C MET A 80 21.30 6.21 -15.71
N GLU A 81 20.83 7.07 -16.62
CA GLU A 81 19.91 8.15 -16.27
C GLU A 81 18.65 7.57 -15.62
N PRO A 82 18.07 8.27 -14.60
CA PRO A 82 16.83 7.81 -13.99
C PRO A 82 15.75 7.55 -15.02
N LEU A 83 15.26 6.31 -15.08
CA LEU A 83 14.28 5.88 -16.09
C LEU A 83 12.86 6.11 -15.57
N ARG A 84 12.05 6.83 -16.36
CA ARG A 84 10.64 7.06 -16.03
C ARG A 84 9.80 5.83 -16.33
N ILE A 85 9.04 5.40 -15.32
CA ILE A 85 8.08 4.30 -15.40
C ILE A 85 6.67 4.86 -15.19
N PRO A 86 5.68 4.47 -15.99
CA PRO A 86 4.30 4.85 -15.75
C PRO A 86 3.85 4.46 -14.34
N GLY A 87 3.03 5.31 -13.69
CA GLY A 87 2.40 5.03 -12.40
C GLY A 87 0.94 4.58 -12.52
N GLY A 88 0.28 4.41 -11.38
CA GLY A 88 -1.15 4.10 -11.27
C GLY A 88 -1.58 2.82 -11.97
N CYS A 89 -2.80 2.83 -12.53
CA CYS A 89 -3.38 1.66 -13.23
C CYS A 89 -2.50 1.15 -14.37
N LYS A 90 -1.75 2.04 -15.03
CA LYS A 90 -0.90 1.67 -16.16
C LYS A 90 0.25 0.77 -15.69
N ALA A 91 0.92 1.12 -14.59
CA ALA A 91 1.96 0.28 -14.00
C ALA A 91 1.41 -1.08 -13.53
N LYS A 92 0.17 -1.07 -13.02
CA LYS A 92 -0.43 -2.26 -12.41
C LYS A 92 -0.97 -3.25 -13.44
N ASN A 93 -1.37 -2.81 -14.64
CA ASN A 93 -2.08 -3.64 -15.63
C ASN A 93 -1.27 -3.97 -16.90
N ASP A 94 -0.03 -3.52 -17.01
CA ASP A 94 0.78 -3.70 -18.22
C ASP A 94 2.04 -4.54 -17.95
N VAL A 95 1.99 -5.81 -18.35
CA VAL A 95 3.13 -6.75 -18.26
C VAL A 95 4.36 -6.24 -19.04
N ALA A 96 4.17 -5.44 -20.09
CA ALA A 96 5.29 -4.89 -20.86
C ALA A 96 6.20 -3.99 -20.00
N ILE A 97 5.66 -3.35 -18.97
CA ILE A 97 6.46 -2.56 -18.01
C ILE A 97 7.50 -3.44 -17.32
N ILE A 98 7.08 -4.63 -16.84
CA ILE A 98 8.00 -5.60 -16.22
C ILE A 98 9.09 -6.00 -17.22
N GLN A 99 8.70 -6.34 -18.45
CA GLN A 99 9.66 -6.74 -19.50
C GLN A 99 10.65 -5.62 -19.81
N ASN A 100 10.19 -4.38 -19.90
CA ASN A 100 11.04 -3.21 -20.16
C ASN A 100 12.04 -2.97 -19.03
N ILE A 101 11.63 -3.10 -17.77
CA ILE A 101 12.53 -2.98 -16.61
C ILE A 101 13.57 -4.12 -16.62
N VAL A 102 13.13 -5.36 -16.84
CA VAL A 102 14.02 -6.53 -16.94
C VAL A 102 15.02 -6.35 -18.07
N PHE A 103 14.58 -5.88 -19.24
CA PHE A 103 15.44 -5.61 -20.38
C PHE A 103 16.48 -4.50 -20.09
N ALA A 104 16.05 -3.40 -19.47
CA ALA A 104 16.95 -2.32 -19.06
C ALA A 104 18.03 -2.82 -18.09
N LEU A 105 17.63 -3.54 -17.03
CA LEU A 105 18.55 -4.09 -16.04
C LEU A 105 19.51 -5.14 -16.64
N GLY A 106 19.03 -5.94 -17.58
CA GLY A 106 19.85 -6.91 -18.32
C GLY A 106 20.94 -6.24 -19.17
N ASN A 107 20.58 -5.21 -19.94
CA ASN A 107 21.53 -4.45 -20.76
C ASN A 107 22.60 -3.72 -19.93
N LEU A 108 22.25 -3.33 -18.72
CA LEU A 108 23.20 -2.74 -17.77
C LEU A 108 24.09 -3.76 -17.06
N HIS A 109 23.94 -5.05 -17.35
CA HIS A 109 24.65 -6.12 -16.66
C HIS A 109 24.60 -5.99 -15.13
N MET A 110 23.40 -5.68 -14.58
CA MET A 110 23.20 -5.57 -13.15
C MET A 110 23.40 -6.96 -12.51
N ASP A 111 24.31 -7.05 -11.57
CA ASP A 111 24.58 -8.28 -10.85
C ASP A 111 23.68 -8.42 -9.60
N ARG A 112 23.74 -9.57 -8.94
CA ARG A 112 22.91 -9.89 -7.77
C ARG A 112 23.09 -8.93 -6.58
N GLN A 113 24.20 -8.21 -6.53
CA GLN A 113 24.52 -7.27 -5.45
C GLN A 113 24.26 -5.81 -5.84
N SER A 114 23.88 -5.56 -7.09
CA SER A 114 23.47 -4.26 -7.59
C SER A 114 22.10 -3.86 -7.04
N PHE A 115 21.83 -2.56 -7.06
CA PHE A 115 20.62 -1.99 -6.50
C PHE A 115 19.64 -1.50 -7.56
N VAL A 116 18.37 -1.73 -7.30
CA VAL A 116 17.25 -1.06 -7.95
C VAL A 116 16.70 -0.03 -6.97
N LEU A 117 16.76 1.25 -7.33
CA LEU A 117 16.16 2.34 -6.58
C LEU A 117 14.83 2.71 -7.25
N ALA A 118 13.71 2.37 -6.61
CA ALA A 118 12.37 2.61 -7.10
C ALA A 118 11.74 3.79 -6.36
N ILE A 119 11.38 4.86 -7.08
CA ILE A 119 10.86 6.12 -6.51
C ILE A 119 9.48 6.38 -7.10
N GLY A 120 8.40 6.18 -6.35
CA GLY A 120 7.05 6.33 -6.91
C GLY A 120 5.92 5.92 -5.98
N GLY A 121 4.71 5.91 -6.53
CA GLY A 121 3.52 5.38 -5.86
C GLY A 121 3.50 3.84 -5.79
N GLY A 122 2.60 3.28 -4.98
CA GLY A 122 2.54 1.84 -4.71
C GLY A 122 2.52 0.96 -5.96
N SER A 123 1.75 1.31 -6.98
CA SER A 123 1.66 0.53 -8.23
C SER A 123 3.00 0.44 -8.98
N MET A 124 3.73 1.56 -9.05
CA MET A 124 5.06 1.61 -9.67
C MET A 124 6.09 0.83 -8.82
N LEU A 125 6.04 0.97 -7.49
CA LEU A 125 6.90 0.22 -6.58
C LEU A 125 6.68 -1.28 -6.69
N ASP A 126 5.43 -1.73 -6.79
CA ASP A 126 5.05 -3.13 -6.95
C ASP A 126 5.55 -3.71 -8.27
N ALA A 127 5.36 -2.98 -9.38
CA ALA A 127 5.82 -3.41 -10.70
C ALA A 127 7.36 -3.48 -10.76
N THR A 128 8.05 -2.44 -10.27
CA THR A 128 9.51 -2.41 -10.24
C THR A 128 10.08 -3.48 -9.31
N GLY A 129 9.43 -3.69 -8.15
CA GLY A 129 9.82 -4.73 -7.21
C GLY A 129 9.63 -6.14 -7.76
N LEU A 130 8.54 -6.38 -8.52
CA LEU A 130 8.35 -7.65 -9.22
C LEU A 130 9.48 -7.88 -10.23
N ALA A 131 9.78 -6.90 -11.09
CA ALA A 131 10.87 -7.01 -12.05
C ALA A 131 12.22 -7.30 -11.36
N ALA A 132 12.55 -6.56 -10.30
CA ALA A 132 13.77 -6.76 -9.54
C ALA A 132 13.87 -8.15 -8.89
N SER A 133 12.73 -8.69 -8.41
CA SER A 133 12.67 -10.01 -7.78
C SER A 133 12.91 -11.18 -8.75
N LEU A 134 12.66 -10.98 -10.04
CA LEU A 134 12.82 -12.00 -11.08
C LEU A 134 14.27 -12.14 -11.57
N ILE A 135 15.06 -11.05 -11.52
CA ILE A 135 16.44 -11.04 -12.04
C ILE A 135 17.38 -11.65 -11.01
N HIS A 136 18.18 -12.62 -11.43
CA HIS A 136 19.17 -13.33 -10.57
C HIS A 136 18.58 -13.88 -9.27
N ARG A 137 17.29 -14.18 -9.21
CA ARG A 137 16.53 -14.60 -8.01
C ARG A 137 16.42 -13.51 -6.94
N GLY A 138 16.47 -12.25 -7.36
CA GLY A 138 16.30 -11.06 -6.55
C GLY A 138 17.53 -10.14 -6.56
N LEU A 139 17.34 -8.92 -7.08
CA LEU A 139 18.23 -7.79 -6.90
C LEU A 139 17.91 -7.07 -5.60
N ARG A 140 18.85 -6.25 -5.10
CA ARG A 140 18.62 -5.43 -3.92
C ARG A 140 17.68 -4.26 -4.27
N LEU A 141 16.48 -4.27 -3.74
CA LEU A 141 15.47 -3.25 -3.97
C LEU A 141 15.46 -2.21 -2.85
N VAL A 142 15.70 -0.95 -3.15
CA VAL A 142 15.44 0.18 -2.26
C VAL A 142 14.19 0.89 -2.75
N ARG A 143 13.17 0.99 -1.90
CA ARG A 143 11.93 1.68 -2.22
C ARG A 143 11.91 3.07 -1.63
N MET A 144 11.50 4.05 -2.43
CA MET A 144 11.21 5.42 -2.00
C MET A 144 9.75 5.76 -2.34
N PRO A 145 8.81 5.45 -1.44
CA PRO A 145 7.40 5.74 -1.65
C PRO A 145 7.13 7.23 -1.77
N SER A 146 6.38 7.64 -2.78
CA SER A 146 6.07 9.04 -3.07
C SER A 146 4.61 9.43 -2.85
N THR A 147 3.80 8.52 -2.29
CA THR A 147 2.40 8.79 -1.95
C THR A 147 2.13 8.45 -0.48
N VAL A 148 1.16 9.11 0.14
CA VAL A 148 0.77 8.84 1.53
C VAL A 148 0.38 7.37 1.69
N LEU A 149 -0.42 6.83 0.75
CA LEU A 149 -0.81 5.43 0.74
C LEU A 149 0.40 4.49 0.75
N ALA A 150 1.38 4.74 -0.13
CA ALA A 150 2.55 3.88 -0.22
C ALA A 150 3.47 4.01 1.01
N GLN A 151 3.59 5.20 1.60
CA GLN A 151 4.37 5.40 2.82
C GLN A 151 3.73 4.75 4.06
N CYS A 152 2.39 4.65 4.09
CA CYS A 152 1.66 4.01 5.20
C CYS A 152 1.61 2.48 5.09
N ASP A 153 1.53 1.93 3.86
CA ASP A 153 1.15 0.53 3.61
C ASP A 153 2.00 -0.13 2.53
N ALA A 154 1.66 0.02 1.25
CA ALA A 154 2.21 -0.77 0.16
C ALA A 154 3.74 -0.65 0.00
N GLY A 155 4.30 0.52 0.21
CA GLY A 155 5.74 0.76 0.04
C GLY A 155 6.60 0.17 1.15
N VAL A 156 6.06 0.02 2.37
CA VAL A 156 6.79 -0.55 3.51
C VAL A 156 6.64 -2.06 3.65
N GLY A 157 5.68 -2.66 2.90
CA GLY A 157 5.38 -4.07 2.93
C GLY A 157 6.38 -4.95 2.15
N VAL A 158 6.04 -6.23 2.04
CA VAL A 158 6.90 -7.27 1.43
C VAL A 158 6.36 -7.80 0.11
N LYS A 159 5.21 -7.28 -0.34
CA LYS A 159 4.52 -7.71 -1.55
C LYS A 159 5.04 -6.94 -2.78
N ASN A 160 5.06 -7.62 -3.93
CA ASN A 160 5.27 -7.02 -5.25
C ASN A 160 4.32 -7.71 -6.23
N GLY A 161 3.75 -6.97 -7.18
CA GLY A 161 2.87 -7.62 -8.14
C GLY A 161 2.13 -6.67 -9.05
N ILE A 162 1.56 -7.27 -10.10
CA ILE A 162 0.72 -6.61 -11.08
C ILE A 162 -0.60 -7.34 -11.23
N ASP A 163 -1.59 -6.62 -11.72
CA ASP A 163 -2.89 -7.18 -12.08
C ASP A 163 -2.79 -7.85 -13.46
N HIS A 164 -3.51 -8.94 -13.66
CA HIS A 164 -3.54 -9.62 -14.94
C HIS A 164 -4.85 -10.39 -15.10
N HIS A 165 -5.33 -10.59 -16.33
CA HIS A 165 -6.61 -11.26 -16.63
C HIS A 165 -7.82 -10.70 -15.86
N GLY A 166 -7.83 -9.39 -15.55
CA GLY A 166 -8.91 -8.77 -14.78
C GLY A 166 -8.89 -9.11 -13.28
N GLN A 167 -7.83 -9.79 -12.82
CA GLN A 167 -7.66 -10.13 -11.40
C GLN A 167 -6.57 -9.26 -10.76
N LYS A 168 -6.83 -8.76 -9.56
CA LYS A 168 -5.87 -7.95 -8.82
C LYS A 168 -4.72 -8.79 -8.28
N ASN A 169 -3.49 -8.25 -8.38
CA ASN A 169 -2.26 -8.86 -7.86
C ASN A 169 -2.03 -10.30 -8.34
N PHE A 170 -2.50 -10.65 -9.54
CA PHE A 170 -2.47 -12.00 -10.09
C PHE A 170 -1.04 -12.53 -10.30
N MET A 171 -0.13 -11.66 -10.75
CA MET A 171 1.29 -11.98 -10.87
C MET A 171 2.06 -11.25 -9.79
N GLY A 172 2.68 -11.98 -8.87
CA GLY A 172 3.38 -11.34 -7.77
C GLY A 172 4.38 -12.24 -7.06
N THR A 173 5.17 -11.61 -6.21
CA THR A 173 6.15 -12.26 -5.32
C THR A 173 6.10 -11.65 -3.93
N PHE A 174 6.39 -12.48 -2.93
CA PHE A 174 6.80 -11.98 -1.62
C PHE A 174 8.32 -11.83 -1.64
N ALA A 175 8.78 -10.58 -1.78
CA ALA A 175 10.20 -10.25 -1.79
C ALA A 175 10.42 -8.96 -0.98
N PRO A 176 10.83 -9.09 0.30
CA PRO A 176 11.13 -7.95 1.14
C PRO A 176 12.15 -7.02 0.49
N PRO A 177 11.99 -5.69 0.59
CA PRO A 177 12.98 -4.75 0.06
C PRO A 177 14.28 -4.84 0.85
N PHE A 178 15.38 -4.37 0.27
CA PHE A 178 16.65 -4.20 0.98
C PHE A 178 16.55 -3.06 2.01
N ALA A 179 15.85 -1.99 1.68
CA ALA A 179 15.50 -0.89 2.57
C ALA A 179 14.30 -0.11 2.00
N VAL A 180 13.65 0.66 2.86
CA VAL A 180 12.64 1.66 2.48
C VAL A 180 13.06 3.03 2.99
N VAL A 181 12.93 4.06 2.16
CA VAL A 181 13.19 5.46 2.54
C VAL A 181 11.93 6.27 2.30
N ASN A 182 11.19 6.52 3.36
CA ASN A 182 10.02 7.38 3.38
C ASN A 182 10.47 8.84 3.48
N ASP A 183 10.61 9.49 2.33
CA ASP A 183 10.92 10.91 2.23
C ASP A 183 9.60 11.70 2.14
N VAL A 184 9.26 12.44 3.20
CA VAL A 184 8.02 13.23 3.24
C VAL A 184 8.05 14.42 2.28
N SER A 185 9.23 14.87 1.84
CA SER A 185 9.34 15.91 0.83
C SER A 185 8.74 15.48 -0.52
N LEU A 186 8.72 14.18 -0.84
CA LEU A 186 8.11 13.64 -2.05
C LEU A 186 6.59 13.82 -2.07
N LEU A 187 5.95 13.98 -0.90
CA LEU A 187 4.50 14.14 -0.77
C LEU A 187 4.01 15.55 -1.12
N THR A 188 4.90 16.54 -1.19
CA THR A 188 4.53 17.95 -1.41
C THR A 188 3.89 18.20 -2.77
N SER A 189 4.17 17.37 -3.76
CA SER A 189 3.61 17.44 -5.11
C SER A 189 2.29 16.69 -5.29
N LEU A 190 1.82 15.97 -4.26
CA LEU A 190 0.58 15.23 -4.36
C LEU A 190 -0.64 16.16 -4.38
N PRO A 191 -1.59 15.92 -5.31
CA PRO A 191 -2.90 16.56 -5.23
C PRO A 191 -3.57 16.30 -3.88
N PRO A 192 -4.35 17.25 -3.33
CA PRO A 192 -5.03 17.09 -2.04
C PRO A 192 -5.87 15.80 -1.95
N ARG A 193 -6.57 15.43 -3.05
CA ARG A 193 -7.38 14.21 -3.12
C ARG A 193 -6.54 12.94 -2.92
N GLU A 194 -5.36 12.86 -3.54
CA GLU A 194 -4.46 11.71 -3.43
C GLU A 194 -3.84 11.64 -2.03
N ARG A 195 -3.48 12.80 -1.47
CA ARG A 195 -2.92 12.89 -0.13
C ARG A 195 -3.91 12.40 0.92
N VAL A 196 -5.16 12.89 0.87
CA VAL A 196 -6.24 12.46 1.77
C VAL A 196 -6.60 10.99 1.53
N GLY A 197 -6.68 10.56 0.26
CA GLY A 197 -6.95 9.17 -0.09
C GLY A 197 -5.99 8.18 0.58
N GLY A 198 -4.71 8.53 0.66
CA GLY A 198 -3.70 7.71 1.34
C GLY A 198 -3.92 7.55 2.84
N LEU A 199 -4.59 8.49 3.51
CA LEU A 199 -4.93 8.41 4.94
C LEU A 199 -5.94 7.30 5.25
N ALA A 200 -6.65 6.77 4.24
CA ALA A 200 -7.54 5.62 4.45
C ALA A 200 -6.79 4.43 5.08
N GLU A 201 -5.52 4.21 4.69
CA GLU A 201 -4.69 3.15 5.27
C GLU A 201 -4.33 3.41 6.74
N ALA A 202 -4.07 4.67 7.10
CA ALA A 202 -3.85 5.05 8.49
C ALA A 202 -5.11 4.83 9.35
N VAL A 203 -6.28 5.23 8.85
CA VAL A 203 -7.57 4.97 9.51
C VAL A 203 -7.81 3.47 9.65
N LYS A 204 -7.55 2.70 8.59
CA LYS A 204 -7.70 1.24 8.58
C LYS A 204 -6.95 0.61 9.76
N VAL A 205 -5.64 0.81 9.82
CA VAL A 205 -4.83 0.15 10.85
C VAL A 205 -5.12 0.69 12.26
N ALA A 206 -5.52 1.95 12.40
CA ALA A 206 -5.95 2.51 13.67
C ALA A 206 -7.23 1.84 14.19
N VAL A 207 -8.25 1.72 13.35
CA VAL A 207 -9.53 1.08 13.72
C VAL A 207 -9.32 -0.38 14.14
N ILE A 208 -8.47 -1.12 13.43
CA ILE A 208 -8.35 -2.57 13.64
C ILE A 208 -7.27 -2.97 14.64
N ARG A 209 -6.30 -2.08 14.97
CA ARG A 209 -5.11 -2.45 15.76
C ARG A 209 -4.75 -1.51 16.89
N ASP A 210 -5.09 -0.23 16.82
CA ASP A 210 -4.56 0.76 17.78
C ASP A 210 -5.53 1.89 18.08
N GLY A 211 -6.28 1.76 19.17
CA GLY A 211 -7.23 2.78 19.61
C GLY A 211 -6.56 4.10 20.08
N ALA A 212 -5.32 4.08 20.51
CA ALA A 212 -4.60 5.30 20.85
C ALA A 212 -4.19 6.07 19.57
N PHE A 213 -3.77 5.36 18.53
CA PHE A 213 -3.54 5.97 17.22
C PHE A 213 -4.84 6.52 16.64
N PHE A 214 -5.95 5.78 16.75
CA PHE A 214 -7.27 6.27 16.33
C PHE A 214 -7.63 7.60 17.00
N ALA A 215 -7.47 7.72 18.32
CA ALA A 215 -7.74 8.96 19.06
C ALA A 215 -6.84 10.13 18.60
N ARG A 216 -5.59 9.86 18.24
CA ARG A 216 -4.71 10.88 17.65
C ARG A 216 -5.21 11.33 16.27
N LEU A 217 -5.63 10.39 15.43
CA LEU A 217 -6.21 10.74 14.12
C LEU A 217 -7.49 11.58 14.26
N GLU A 218 -8.36 11.30 15.26
CA GLU A 218 -9.52 12.13 15.55
C GLU A 218 -9.12 13.58 15.91
N THR A 219 -8.11 13.71 16.78
CA THR A 219 -7.62 15.03 17.21
C THR A 219 -6.98 15.81 16.07
N ASP A 220 -6.19 15.13 15.25
CA ASP A 220 -5.41 15.74 14.17
C ASP A 220 -6.21 15.84 12.84
N ALA A 221 -7.46 15.34 12.79
CA ALA A 221 -8.24 15.24 11.55
C ALA A 221 -8.33 16.55 10.74
N PRO A 222 -8.60 17.73 11.34
CA PRO A 222 -8.64 18.99 10.58
C PRO A 222 -7.27 19.32 9.95
N ALA A 223 -6.19 19.15 10.68
CA ALA A 223 -4.83 19.42 10.21
C ALA A 223 -4.40 18.41 9.12
N LEU A 224 -4.76 17.13 9.27
CA LEU A 224 -4.54 16.08 8.28
C LEU A 224 -5.31 16.34 6.99
N ALA A 225 -6.58 16.75 7.07
CA ALA A 225 -7.38 17.14 5.92
C ALA A 225 -6.80 18.34 5.18
N ALA A 226 -6.28 19.33 5.93
CA ALA A 226 -5.55 20.48 5.38
C ALA A 226 -4.19 20.09 4.79
N GLY A 227 -3.66 18.93 5.15
CA GLY A 227 -2.36 18.42 4.69
C GLY A 227 -1.17 19.06 5.40
N GLU A 228 -1.33 19.42 6.67
CA GLU A 228 -0.23 19.95 7.46
C GLU A 228 0.91 18.93 7.59
N PRO A 229 2.15 19.32 7.30
CA PRO A 229 3.26 18.37 7.21
C PRO A 229 3.54 17.58 8.49
N ALA A 230 3.52 18.23 9.66
CA ALA A 230 3.90 17.57 10.90
C ALA A 230 2.87 16.52 11.37
N PRO A 231 1.54 16.78 11.39
CA PRO A 231 0.54 15.75 11.65
C PRO A 231 0.57 14.62 10.62
N LEU A 232 0.74 14.96 9.33
CA LEU A 232 0.81 13.97 8.25
C LEU A 232 2.00 13.03 8.43
N ARG A 233 3.19 13.55 8.73
CA ARG A 233 4.38 12.75 9.01
C ARG A 233 4.14 11.78 10.18
N ARG A 234 3.61 12.27 11.31
CA ARG A 234 3.30 11.40 12.46
C ARG A 234 2.30 10.30 12.12
N ALA A 235 1.25 10.63 11.38
CA ALA A 235 0.26 9.64 10.96
C ALA A 235 0.85 8.55 10.06
N ILE A 236 1.77 8.91 9.16
CA ILE A 236 2.49 7.98 8.30
C ILE A 236 3.43 7.09 9.13
N GLU A 237 4.21 7.66 10.05
CA GLU A 237 5.13 6.91 10.90
C GLU A 237 4.38 5.88 11.77
N ASP A 238 3.27 6.30 12.40
CA ASP A 238 2.42 5.42 13.20
C ASP A 238 1.79 4.29 12.36
N ALA A 239 1.23 4.62 11.19
CA ALA A 239 0.61 3.64 10.30
C ALA A 239 1.62 2.62 9.79
N ALA A 240 2.77 3.08 9.30
CA ALA A 240 3.85 2.22 8.84
C ALA A 240 4.37 1.30 9.96
N ALA A 241 4.53 1.83 11.19
CA ALA A 241 4.98 1.03 12.33
C ALA A 241 3.99 -0.08 12.69
N ILE A 242 2.68 0.18 12.60
CA ILE A 242 1.64 -0.84 12.86
C ILE A 242 1.67 -1.90 11.74
N HIS A 243 1.77 -1.48 10.48
CA HIS A 243 1.87 -2.40 9.35
C HIS A 243 3.09 -3.30 9.47
N LEU A 244 4.27 -2.74 9.72
CA LEU A 244 5.51 -3.50 9.92
C LEU A 244 5.43 -4.46 11.12
N ARG A 245 4.82 -4.04 12.22
CA ARG A 245 4.58 -4.91 13.38
C ARG A 245 3.73 -6.11 12.99
N GLN A 246 2.69 -5.93 12.16
CA GLN A 246 1.88 -7.04 11.69
C GLN A 246 2.71 -8.03 10.86
N ILE A 247 3.59 -7.56 9.95
CA ILE A 247 4.49 -8.42 9.19
C ILE A 247 5.45 -9.16 10.11
N CYS A 248 6.11 -8.45 11.05
CA CYS A 248 7.17 -9.01 11.89
C CYS A 248 6.66 -9.95 12.99
N THR A 249 5.47 -9.69 13.55
CA THR A 249 4.95 -10.39 14.74
C THR A 249 3.61 -11.08 14.54
N GLY A 250 2.96 -10.90 13.38
CA GLY A 250 1.66 -11.50 13.07
C GLY A 250 1.70 -13.01 12.81
N GLY A 251 2.89 -13.59 12.69
CA GLY A 251 3.08 -15.04 12.53
C GLY A 251 2.97 -15.55 11.10
N ASP A 252 2.47 -14.76 10.15
CA ASP A 252 2.35 -15.12 8.74
C ASP A 252 2.72 -13.93 7.82
N PRO A 253 4.00 -13.57 7.75
CA PRO A 253 4.46 -12.39 6.99
C PRO A 253 4.22 -12.49 5.48
N PHE A 254 4.06 -13.69 4.94
CA PHE A 254 3.83 -13.96 3.52
C PHE A 254 2.40 -14.43 3.23
N GLU A 255 1.52 -14.33 4.20
CA GLU A 255 0.09 -14.60 4.04
C GLU A 255 -0.22 -15.98 3.41
N PHE A 256 0.49 -17.03 3.86
CA PHE A 256 0.21 -18.41 3.44
C PHE A 256 -1.13 -18.92 3.96
N GLY A 257 -1.60 -18.39 5.08
CA GLY A 257 -2.94 -18.65 5.61
C GLY A 257 -4.02 -17.82 4.93
N SER A 258 -5.29 -18.06 5.30
CA SER A 258 -6.44 -17.29 4.77
C SER A 258 -6.71 -15.99 5.54
N ALA A 259 -6.10 -15.78 6.70
CA ALA A 259 -6.29 -14.57 7.47
C ALA A 259 -5.65 -13.35 6.78
N ARG A 260 -6.42 -12.28 6.68
CA ARG A 260 -5.96 -10.99 6.12
C ARG A 260 -6.28 -9.88 7.12
N PRO A 261 -5.55 -9.82 8.22
CA PRO A 261 -5.88 -8.94 9.34
C PRO A 261 -5.77 -7.44 9.01
N LEU A 262 -5.18 -7.08 7.86
CA LEU A 262 -5.07 -5.70 7.39
C LEU A 262 -6.05 -5.37 6.25
N ASP A 263 -6.95 -6.29 5.86
CA ASP A 263 -7.83 -6.11 4.70
C ASP A 263 -9.25 -5.60 5.07
N PHE A 264 -9.40 -4.94 6.22
CA PHE A 264 -10.64 -4.27 6.61
C PHE A 264 -11.07 -3.26 5.54
N GLY A 265 -12.30 -3.38 5.04
CA GLY A 265 -12.84 -2.55 3.96
C GLY A 265 -12.40 -2.93 2.54
N HIS A 266 -11.47 -3.87 2.37
CA HIS A 266 -10.84 -4.13 1.07
C HIS A 266 -11.72 -4.94 0.10
N TRP A 267 -12.54 -5.88 0.58
CA TRP A 267 -13.38 -6.67 -0.32
C TRP A 267 -14.36 -5.80 -1.12
N ALA A 268 -14.99 -4.83 -0.47
CA ALA A 268 -15.86 -3.86 -1.13
C ALA A 268 -15.05 -2.80 -1.88
N GLY A 269 -13.96 -2.28 -1.29
CA GLY A 269 -13.10 -1.28 -1.91
C GLY A 269 -12.57 -1.71 -3.27
N HIS A 270 -11.99 -2.90 -3.36
CA HIS A 270 -11.49 -3.46 -4.62
C HIS A 270 -12.60 -3.65 -5.67
N ARG A 271 -13.79 -4.08 -5.22
CA ARG A 271 -14.91 -4.21 -6.15
C ARG A 271 -15.37 -2.88 -6.69
N LEU A 272 -15.41 -1.83 -5.88
CA LEU A 272 -15.74 -0.46 -6.31
C LEU A 272 -14.73 0.09 -7.34
N GLU A 273 -13.44 -0.18 -7.17
CA GLU A 273 -12.42 0.17 -8.16
C GLU A 273 -12.72 -0.48 -9.53
N ILE A 274 -13.05 -1.78 -9.53
CA ILE A 274 -13.39 -2.52 -10.76
C ILE A 274 -14.67 -1.97 -11.39
N LEU A 275 -15.74 -1.78 -10.61
CA LEU A 275 -17.03 -1.29 -11.08
C LEU A 275 -16.95 0.10 -11.73
N SER A 276 -16.06 0.94 -11.23
CA SER A 276 -15.84 2.28 -11.79
C SER A 276 -14.86 2.31 -12.97
N GLY A 277 -14.34 1.16 -13.43
CA GLY A 277 -13.26 1.12 -14.41
C GLY A 277 -11.99 1.84 -13.92
N HIS A 278 -11.72 1.74 -12.62
CA HIS A 278 -10.59 2.38 -11.90
C HIS A 278 -10.66 3.92 -11.83
N ALA A 279 -11.84 4.53 -12.01
CA ALA A 279 -12.04 5.96 -11.78
C ALA A 279 -12.08 6.31 -10.27
N ILE A 280 -12.53 5.37 -9.44
CA ILE A 280 -12.42 5.44 -7.98
C ILE A 280 -10.99 5.06 -7.60
N ALA A 281 -10.28 6.00 -6.96
CA ALA A 281 -8.94 5.74 -6.45
C ALA A 281 -8.99 4.75 -5.26
N HIS A 282 -7.95 3.92 -5.11
CA HIS A 282 -7.86 2.86 -4.10
C HIS A 282 -8.27 3.33 -2.69
N GLY A 283 -7.65 4.40 -2.18
CA GLY A 283 -7.97 4.91 -0.84
C GLY A 283 -9.41 5.38 -0.67
N GLN A 284 -10.08 5.84 -1.75
CA GLN A 284 -11.50 6.18 -1.71
C GLN A 284 -12.36 4.91 -1.64
N GLY A 285 -12.03 3.89 -2.44
CA GLY A 285 -12.69 2.59 -2.39
C GLY A 285 -12.58 1.94 -1.02
N VAL A 286 -11.37 1.94 -0.44
CA VAL A 286 -11.11 1.40 0.91
C VAL A 286 -11.87 2.20 1.97
N ALA A 287 -11.92 3.54 1.89
CA ALA A 287 -12.68 4.36 2.83
C ALA A 287 -14.17 4.02 2.83
N VAL A 288 -14.76 3.86 1.64
CA VAL A 288 -16.17 3.44 1.50
C VAL A 288 -16.37 2.00 1.98
N GLY A 289 -15.45 1.09 1.67
CA GLY A 289 -15.47 -0.28 2.18
C GLY A 289 -15.39 -0.35 3.69
N MET A 290 -14.52 0.45 4.32
CA MET A 290 -14.44 0.57 5.79
C MET A 290 -15.74 1.13 6.39
N ALA A 291 -16.35 2.13 5.75
CA ALA A 291 -17.63 2.66 6.19
C ALA A 291 -18.73 1.58 6.12
N LEU A 292 -18.76 0.79 5.03
CA LEU A 292 -19.69 -0.32 4.86
C LEU A 292 -19.50 -1.40 5.93
N ASP A 293 -18.26 -1.86 6.12
CA ASP A 293 -17.93 -2.88 7.13
C ASP A 293 -18.21 -2.40 8.55
N THR A 294 -18.01 -1.10 8.84
CA THR A 294 -18.33 -0.48 10.13
C THR A 294 -19.83 -0.53 10.42
N VAL A 295 -20.66 -0.11 9.45
CA VAL A 295 -22.12 -0.14 9.61
C VAL A 295 -22.63 -1.58 9.65
N TYR A 296 -22.07 -2.46 8.83
CA TYR A 296 -22.37 -3.89 8.88
C TYR A 296 -22.05 -4.48 10.25
N ALA A 297 -20.86 -4.25 10.78
CA ALA A 297 -20.47 -4.76 12.11
C ALA A 297 -21.37 -4.25 13.22
N LYS A 298 -21.78 -2.97 13.17
CA LYS A 298 -22.79 -2.42 14.10
C LYS A 298 -24.11 -3.16 13.97
N ARG A 299 -24.64 -3.36 12.76
CA ARG A 299 -25.93 -4.04 12.53
C ARG A 299 -25.91 -5.52 12.88
N ALA A 300 -24.78 -6.16 12.72
CA ALA A 300 -24.54 -7.53 13.15
C ALA A 300 -24.34 -7.68 14.68
N GLY A 301 -24.38 -6.58 15.43
CA GLY A 301 -24.17 -6.59 16.89
C GLY A 301 -22.72 -6.84 17.32
N LEU A 302 -21.77 -6.73 16.40
CA LEU A 302 -20.34 -6.91 16.67
C LEU A 302 -19.69 -5.64 17.23
N LEU A 303 -20.05 -4.47 16.67
CA LEU A 303 -19.46 -3.18 17.02
C LEU A 303 -20.47 -2.30 17.75
N PRO A 304 -20.10 -1.68 18.90
CA PRO A 304 -20.94 -0.70 19.58
C PRO A 304 -21.27 0.50 18.67
N GLU A 305 -22.48 1.01 18.78
CA GLU A 305 -22.95 2.15 17.96
C GLU A 305 -22.09 3.40 18.15
N ALA A 306 -21.62 3.67 19.36
CA ALA A 306 -20.75 4.80 19.66
C ALA A 306 -19.42 4.72 18.90
N ASP A 307 -18.81 3.53 18.84
CA ASP A 307 -17.57 3.31 18.10
C ASP A 307 -17.80 3.42 16.58
N ALA A 308 -18.90 2.87 16.07
CA ALA A 308 -19.27 3.00 14.66
C ALA A 308 -19.45 4.46 14.27
N ALA A 309 -20.14 5.25 15.09
CA ALA A 309 -20.31 6.68 14.85
C ALA A 309 -18.99 7.44 14.80
N ARG A 310 -18.04 7.11 15.69
CA ARG A 310 -16.71 7.73 15.70
C ARG A 310 -15.91 7.39 14.44
N VAL A 311 -15.91 6.11 14.01
CA VAL A 311 -15.21 5.70 12.78
C VAL A 311 -15.75 6.45 11.57
N LEU A 312 -17.08 6.52 11.42
CA LEU A 312 -17.72 7.25 10.32
C LEU A 312 -17.44 8.75 10.40
N ALA A 313 -17.42 9.34 11.60
CA ALA A 313 -17.08 10.73 11.81
C ALA A 313 -15.64 11.04 11.39
N LEU A 314 -14.68 10.20 11.77
CA LEU A 314 -13.26 10.36 11.40
C LEU A 314 -13.08 10.30 9.87
N ILE A 315 -13.68 9.29 9.20
CA ILE A 315 -13.64 9.18 7.73
C ILE A 315 -14.12 10.47 7.08
N GLY A 316 -15.26 11.01 7.53
CA GLY A 316 -15.81 12.27 7.00
C GLY A 316 -14.96 13.50 7.36
N ALA A 317 -14.43 13.60 8.57
CA ALA A 317 -13.60 14.72 9.01
C ALA A 317 -12.28 14.83 8.23
N LEU A 318 -11.75 13.71 7.75
CA LEU A 318 -10.60 13.67 6.85
C LEU A 318 -10.95 14.06 5.40
N GLY A 319 -12.23 14.19 5.05
CA GLY A 319 -12.67 14.41 3.67
C GLY A 319 -12.71 13.15 2.81
N LEU A 320 -12.66 11.97 3.43
CA LEU A 320 -12.82 10.69 2.75
C LEU A 320 -14.30 10.38 2.50
N PRO A 321 -14.66 9.74 1.37
CA PRO A 321 -16.05 9.36 1.11
C PRO A 321 -16.49 8.22 2.04
N ARG A 322 -17.74 8.28 2.48
CA ARG A 322 -18.40 7.21 3.25
C ARG A 322 -19.39 6.42 2.42
N PHE A 323 -19.75 6.95 1.25
CA PHE A 323 -20.69 6.36 0.31
C PHE A 323 -20.32 6.77 -1.11
N LEU A 324 -20.52 5.85 -2.06
CA LEU A 324 -20.44 6.09 -3.50
C LEU A 324 -21.62 5.40 -4.18
N PRO A 325 -22.19 5.97 -5.26
CA PRO A 325 -23.35 5.40 -5.95
C PRO A 325 -23.13 3.97 -6.45
N GLU A 326 -21.89 3.59 -6.73
CA GLU A 326 -21.50 2.25 -7.18
C GLU A 326 -21.83 1.16 -6.17
N LEU A 327 -22.02 1.48 -4.88
CA LEU A 327 -22.52 0.54 -3.87
C LEU A 327 -23.94 0.03 -4.18
N GLU A 328 -24.75 0.82 -4.88
CA GLU A 328 -26.14 0.51 -5.21
C GLU A 328 -26.29 -0.13 -6.60
N MET A 329 -25.19 -0.32 -7.35
CA MET A 329 -25.26 -0.97 -8.65
C MET A 329 -25.76 -2.40 -8.52
N ARG A 330 -26.72 -2.76 -9.40
CA ARG A 330 -27.35 -4.08 -9.38
C ARG A 330 -27.12 -4.82 -10.68
N ARG A 331 -27.06 -6.11 -10.58
CA ARG A 331 -27.05 -7.05 -11.68
C ARG A 331 -28.45 -7.18 -12.29
N PRO A 332 -28.56 -7.77 -13.49
CA PRO A 332 -29.87 -8.05 -14.10
C PRO A 332 -30.81 -8.94 -13.26
N ASP A 333 -30.25 -9.79 -12.39
CA ASP A 333 -30.98 -10.63 -11.43
C ASP A 333 -31.42 -9.88 -10.17
N GLY A 334 -31.05 -8.61 -10.02
CA GLY A 334 -31.39 -7.74 -8.89
C GLY A 334 -30.41 -7.76 -7.73
N GLU A 335 -29.42 -8.65 -7.74
CA GLU A 335 -28.37 -8.70 -6.70
C GLU A 335 -27.41 -7.49 -6.79
N LEU A 336 -26.88 -7.05 -5.65
CA LEU A 336 -25.90 -5.97 -5.59
C LEU A 336 -24.56 -6.41 -6.21
N GLU A 337 -24.05 -5.61 -7.13
CA GLU A 337 -22.72 -5.87 -7.76
C GLU A 337 -21.58 -5.88 -6.76
N VAL A 338 -21.65 -5.09 -5.69
CA VAL A 338 -20.59 -5.05 -4.67
C VAL A 338 -20.44 -6.38 -3.95
N VAL A 339 -21.52 -7.16 -3.77
CA VAL A 339 -21.49 -8.46 -3.08
C VAL A 339 -20.60 -9.49 -3.78
N ARG A 340 -20.42 -9.38 -5.11
CA ARG A 340 -19.45 -10.22 -5.84
C ARG A 340 -18.04 -10.08 -5.31
N GLY A 341 -17.69 -8.91 -4.76
CA GLY A 341 -16.39 -8.70 -4.11
C GLY A 341 -16.10 -9.70 -3.00
N ILE A 342 -17.13 -10.25 -2.33
CA ILE A 342 -16.95 -11.32 -1.33
C ILE A 342 -16.48 -12.62 -2.01
N GLY A 343 -17.03 -12.93 -3.18
CA GLY A 343 -16.62 -14.10 -3.98
C GLY A 343 -15.18 -13.96 -4.49
N ASP A 344 -14.88 -12.80 -5.08
CA ASP A 344 -13.54 -12.47 -5.60
C ASP A 344 -12.49 -12.52 -4.46
N PHE A 345 -12.85 -11.98 -3.29
CA PHE A 345 -11.99 -11.98 -2.10
C PHE A 345 -11.77 -13.40 -1.56
N ARG A 346 -12.82 -14.23 -1.50
CA ARG A 346 -12.74 -15.65 -1.09
C ARG A 346 -11.84 -16.46 -2.01
N GLU A 347 -11.89 -16.25 -3.32
CA GLU A 347 -11.02 -16.90 -4.30
C GLU A 347 -9.55 -16.52 -4.04
N HIS A 348 -9.28 -15.23 -3.85
CA HIS A 348 -7.95 -14.72 -3.52
C HIS A 348 -7.39 -15.32 -2.22
N LEU A 349 -8.25 -15.64 -1.24
CA LEU A 349 -7.85 -16.25 0.05
C LEU A 349 -7.66 -17.78 0.00
N GLY A 350 -7.80 -18.41 -1.16
CA GLY A 350 -7.67 -19.87 -1.28
C GLY A 350 -8.94 -20.65 -0.91
N GLY A 351 -10.12 -20.02 -1.03
CA GLY A 351 -11.42 -20.68 -0.96
C GLY A 351 -12.18 -20.56 0.37
N ARG A 352 -11.54 -20.18 1.47
CA ARG A 352 -12.22 -19.88 2.74
C ARG A 352 -12.32 -18.36 2.94
N LEU A 353 -13.56 -17.88 3.07
CA LEU A 353 -13.79 -16.47 3.38
C LEU A 353 -13.24 -16.15 4.78
N CYS A 354 -12.50 -15.05 4.88
CA CYS A 354 -11.99 -14.53 6.13
C CYS A 354 -11.99 -13.00 6.06
N ILE A 355 -13.04 -12.38 6.60
CA ILE A 355 -13.20 -10.91 6.59
C ILE A 355 -12.94 -10.39 8.00
N THR A 356 -12.07 -9.40 8.11
CA THR A 356 -11.76 -8.71 9.36
C THR A 356 -12.78 -7.62 9.62
N LEU A 357 -13.55 -7.73 10.71
CA LEU A 357 -14.52 -6.73 11.15
C LEU A 357 -14.15 -6.14 12.52
N PRO A 358 -14.37 -4.85 12.76
CA PRO A 358 -14.13 -4.26 14.08
C PRO A 358 -15.17 -4.73 15.11
N THR A 359 -14.71 -5.03 16.33
CA THR A 359 -15.55 -5.32 17.51
C THR A 359 -15.46 -4.21 18.56
N ALA A 360 -14.43 -3.41 18.49
CA ALA A 360 -14.23 -2.13 19.16
C ALA A 360 -13.11 -1.40 18.42
N ILE A 361 -12.94 -0.13 18.63
CA ILE A 361 -11.78 0.61 18.09
C ILE A 361 -10.50 -0.02 18.66
N GLY A 362 -9.60 -0.48 17.76
CA GLY A 362 -8.37 -1.21 18.08
C GLY A 362 -8.55 -2.72 18.27
N ARG A 363 -9.74 -3.28 18.04
CA ARG A 363 -10.03 -4.72 18.19
C ARG A 363 -10.87 -5.24 17.05
N THR A 364 -10.62 -6.48 16.63
CA THR A 364 -11.31 -7.13 15.53
C THR A 364 -11.73 -8.56 15.83
N ALA A 365 -12.66 -9.05 15.03
CA ALA A 365 -12.94 -10.47 14.87
C ALA A 365 -12.91 -10.83 13.38
N GLU A 366 -12.62 -12.10 13.09
CA GLU A 366 -12.74 -12.67 11.75
C GLU A 366 -14.12 -13.30 11.57
N VAL A 367 -14.77 -13.01 10.44
CA VAL A 367 -16.02 -13.65 10.05
C VAL A 367 -15.83 -14.43 8.75
N HIS A 368 -16.56 -15.55 8.63
CA HIS A 368 -16.44 -16.47 7.51
C HIS A 368 -17.68 -16.50 6.61
N SER A 369 -18.64 -15.64 6.91
CA SER A 369 -19.84 -15.37 6.13
C SER A 369 -20.34 -13.97 6.40
N MET A 370 -20.98 -13.37 5.42
CA MET A 370 -21.69 -12.09 5.57
C MET A 370 -23.14 -12.26 5.12
N ASP A 371 -24.06 -11.62 5.84
CA ASP A 371 -25.48 -11.59 5.51
C ASP A 371 -25.75 -10.46 4.50
N GLU A 372 -26.24 -10.81 3.32
CA GLU A 372 -26.49 -9.86 2.23
C GLU A 372 -27.59 -8.85 2.59
N ALA A 373 -28.60 -9.26 3.36
CA ALA A 373 -29.64 -8.33 3.81
C ALA A 373 -29.09 -7.27 4.76
N LEU A 374 -28.11 -7.63 5.61
CA LEU A 374 -27.42 -6.67 6.46
C LEU A 374 -26.49 -5.77 5.64
N ILE A 375 -25.86 -6.26 4.57
CA ILE A 375 -25.07 -5.46 3.65
C ILE A 375 -25.97 -4.40 2.98
N GLU A 376 -27.10 -4.82 2.42
CA GLU A 376 -28.05 -3.90 1.77
C GLU A 376 -28.58 -2.84 2.74
N ALA A 377 -28.92 -3.25 3.96
CA ALA A 377 -29.37 -2.34 5.01
C ALA A 377 -28.25 -1.36 5.43
N ALA A 378 -26.99 -1.78 5.44
CA ALA A 378 -25.85 -0.92 5.72
C ALA A 378 -25.61 0.12 4.62
N ILE A 379 -25.74 -0.27 3.35
CA ILE A 379 -25.66 0.64 2.20
C ILE A 379 -26.76 1.71 2.29
N GLY A 380 -28.00 1.32 2.58
CA GLY A 380 -29.12 2.25 2.77
C GLY A 380 -28.89 3.26 3.88
N GLU A 381 -28.26 2.85 4.98
CA GLU A 381 -27.87 3.74 6.07
C GLU A 381 -26.80 4.74 5.64
N LEU A 382 -25.74 4.28 4.96
CA LEU A 382 -24.65 5.13 4.46
C LEU A 382 -25.17 6.18 3.46
N ARG A 383 -26.07 5.77 2.55
CA ARG A 383 -26.74 6.71 1.63
C ARG A 383 -27.45 7.82 2.40
N THR A 384 -28.22 7.44 3.43
CA THR A 384 -28.97 8.41 4.25
C THR A 384 -28.04 9.38 4.98
N LEU A 385 -26.89 8.90 5.48
CA LEU A 385 -25.87 9.72 6.12
C LEU A 385 -25.21 10.69 5.13
N ASN A 386 -24.99 10.25 3.90
CA ASN A 386 -24.37 11.08 2.85
C ASN A 386 -25.27 12.24 2.40
N HIS A 387 -26.60 12.09 2.46
CA HIS A 387 -27.54 13.16 2.11
C HIS A 387 -27.73 14.21 3.22
N LYS A 388 -27.24 13.97 4.43
CA LYS A 388 -27.36 14.88 5.58
C LYS A 388 -26.12 15.76 5.80
N THR A 389 -25.06 15.50 5.05
CA THR A 389 -23.82 16.27 5.05
C THR A 389 -23.70 17.08 3.77
#